data_9a45682a83b225bac8f527ec070d3e60
#
_entry.id   9a45682a83b225bac8f527ec070d3e60
#
_cell.length_a   1.000
_cell.length_b   1.000
_cell.length_c   1.000
_cell.angle_alpha   90.00
_cell.angle_beta   90.00
_cell.angle_gamma   90.00
#
_symmetry.space_group_name_H-M   'P 1'
#
loop_
_entity.id
_entity.type
_entity.pdbx_description
1 polymer ?
#
loop_
_entity_poly.entity_id
_entity_poly.type
_entity_poly.pdbx_seq_one_letter_code
_entity_poly.pdbx_strand_id
1 'polypeptide(L)' 'MKVRSSVKKICEHCKVVRRKGVIRVICTRNPRHKQRQK' A
#
# COMPACT_ATOMS: atom_id res chain seq x y z
N MET A 1 1.97 9.31 0.57
CA MET A 1 1.42 8.15 -0.16
C MET A 1 2.13 8.00 -1.49
N LYS A 2 2.51 6.79 -1.83
CA LYS A 2 3.13 6.52 -3.12
C LYS A 2 2.09 6.03 -4.10
N VAL A 3 2.12 6.55 -5.31
CA VAL A 3 1.24 6.12 -6.38
C VAL A 3 2.09 5.50 -7.47
N ARG A 4 2.05 4.17 -7.58
CA ARG A 4 2.87 3.41 -8.52
C ARG A 4 2.09 2.21 -9.04
N SER A 5 2.54 1.69 -10.17
CA SER A 5 2.00 0.45 -10.69
C SER A 5 2.52 -0.76 -9.90
N SER A 6 3.63 -0.59 -9.22
CA SER A 6 4.24 -1.67 -8.41
C SER A 6 4.25 -1.26 -6.94
N VAL A 7 3.26 -1.73 -6.20
CA VAL A 7 3.17 -1.46 -4.76
C VAL A 7 3.52 -2.73 -4.01
N LYS A 8 4.29 -2.57 -2.92
CA LYS A 8 4.74 -3.70 -2.11
C LYS A 8 4.77 -3.31 -0.65
N LYS A 9 4.63 -4.29 0.21
CA LYS A 9 4.79 -4.08 1.64
C LYS A 9 6.21 -3.66 1.93
N ILE A 10 6.36 -2.65 2.77
CA ILE A 10 7.66 -2.14 3.15
C ILE A 10 8.09 -2.72 4.49
N CYS A 11 7.13 -2.99 5.36
CA CYS A 11 7.40 -3.58 6.66
C CYS A 11 6.40 -4.69 6.95
N GLU A 12 6.63 -5.43 8.02
CA GLU A 12 5.77 -6.54 8.40
C GLU A 12 4.41 -6.10 8.91
N HIS A 13 4.25 -4.82 9.22
CA HIS A 13 2.97 -4.26 9.66
C HIS A 13 2.13 -3.75 8.50
N CYS A 14 2.67 -3.75 7.30
CA CYS A 14 1.94 -3.34 6.13
C CYS A 14 0.96 -4.43 5.69
N LYS A 15 -0.17 -4.00 5.14
CA LYS A 15 -1.16 -4.91 4.59
C LYS A 15 -1.47 -4.50 3.17
N VAL A 16 -1.62 -5.50 2.31
CA VAL A 16 -2.02 -5.26 0.93
C VAL A 16 -3.52 -5.48 0.83
N VAL A 17 -4.23 -4.47 0.37
CA VAL A 17 -5.68 -4.55 0.16
C VAL A 17 -5.99 -4.25 -1.30
N ARG A 18 -7.10 -4.81 -1.76
CA ARG A 18 -7.54 -4.59 -3.13
C ARG A 18 -8.94 -3.98 -3.11
N ARG A 19 -9.09 -2.82 -3.72
CA ARG A 19 -10.35 -2.10 -3.78
C ARG A 19 -10.64 -1.67 -5.21
N LYS A 20 -11.76 -2.09 -5.74
CA LYS A 20 -12.20 -1.73 -7.09
C LYS A 20 -11.11 -1.97 -8.15
N GLY A 21 -10.40 -3.08 -8.01
CA GLY A 21 -9.34 -3.41 -8.95
C GLY A 21 -8.04 -2.66 -8.73
N VAL A 22 -7.96 -1.85 -7.68
CA VAL A 22 -6.75 -1.09 -7.34
C VAL A 22 -6.12 -1.70 -6.10
N ILE A 23 -4.84 -2.06 -6.23
CA ILE A 23 -4.08 -2.61 -5.11
C ILE A 23 -3.58 -1.44 -4.25
N ARG A 24 -3.76 -1.55 -2.95
CA ARG A 24 -3.28 -0.55 -2.01
C ARG A 24 -2.52 -1.21 -0.89
N VAL A 25 -1.49 -0.55 -0.42
CA VAL A 25 -0.74 -0.99 0.74
C VAL A 25 -1.01 -0.02 1.88
N ILE A 26 -1.43 -0.57 3.01
CA ILE A 26 -1.75 0.23 4.19
C ILE A 26 -0.87 -0.26 5.32
N CYS A 27 -0.25 0.66 6.02
CA CYS A 27 0.55 0.35 7.19
C CYS A 27 -0.08 1.05 8.41
N THR A 28 -0.42 0.25 9.41
CA THR A 28 -1.02 0.79 10.63
C THR A 28 0.00 1.48 11.50
N ARG A 29 1.27 1.13 11.34
CA ARG A 29 2.33 1.65 12.18
C ARG A 29 2.98 2.89 11.58
N ASN A 30 3.16 2.90 10.28
CA ASN A 30 3.81 4.02 9.61
C ASN A 30 2.97 4.47 8.43
N PRO A 31 2.30 5.62 8.52
CA PRO A 31 1.44 6.10 7.44
C PRO A 31 2.22 6.44 6.16
N ARG A 32 3.53 6.61 6.26
CA ARG A 32 4.35 6.89 5.08
C ARG A 32 4.50 5.69 4.17
N HIS A 33 4.18 4.50 4.68
CA HIS A 33 4.23 3.28 3.88
C HIS A 33 2.99 3.08 3.04
N LYS A 34 2.01 3.95 3.20
CA LYS A 34 0.78 3.86 2.44
C LYS A 34 1.07 4.01 0.95
N GLN A 35 0.52 3.11 0.16
CA GLN A 35 0.75 3.09 -1.28
C GLN A 35 -0.57 2.84 -2.00
N ARG A 36 -0.58 3.22 -3.25
CA ARG A 36 -1.74 3.00 -4.11
C ARG A 36 -1.24 2.63 -5.51
N GLN A 37 -1.80 1.58 -6.04
CA GLN A 37 -1.51 1.20 -7.42
C GLN A 37 -2.35 2.07 -8.34
N LYS A 38 -1.71 2.59 -9.33
CA LYS A 38 -2.41 3.43 -10.30
C LYS A 38 -3.09 2.59 -11.37
#